data_7b00f053fb654d6e981c8fee6d7075ef
#
_entry.id   7b00f053fb654d6e981c8fee6d7075ef
#
_cell.length_a   1.000
_cell.length_b   1.000
_cell.length_c   1.000
_cell.angle_alpha   90.00
_cell.angle_beta   90.00
_cell.angle_gamma   90.00
#
_symmetry.space_group_name_H-M   'P 1'
#
loop_
_entity.id
_entity.type
_entity.pdbx_description
1 polymer ?
#
loop_
_entity_poly.entity_id
_entity_poly.type
_entity_poly.pdbx_seq_one_letter_code
_entity_poly.pdbx_strand_id
1 'polypeptide(L)'
;AENQIKFVDNNERIINSNNFLYYIKKNIFEASGNVKILDFNKNLEIDSDKIKYSKNDEKIISIGLTNAKLDKLYEFKSSKKLTIDILNDEVHALENVEFFDITKNYRIISDEIYFFKKREEVITKGITNAFIDNKLILKSKNISFFNKSQIIKSKNKAEIKDLKNDS
;
A
#
# COMPACT_ATOMS: atom_id res chain seq x y z
N ALA A 1 -11.54 -19.37 -21.54
CA ALA A 1 -11.45 -17.94 -21.29
C ALA A 1 -12.43 -17.63 -20.16
N GLU A 2 -11.93 -17.29 -18.99
CA GLU A 2 -12.78 -16.82 -17.90
C GLU A 2 -13.41 -15.48 -18.33
N ASN A 3 -14.72 -15.38 -18.22
CA ASN A 3 -15.45 -14.14 -18.52
C ASN A 3 -15.11 -13.10 -17.46
N GLN A 4 -14.11 -12.27 -17.71
CA GLN A 4 -13.80 -11.14 -16.85
C GLN A 4 -14.83 -10.03 -17.07
N ILE A 5 -15.36 -9.53 -15.96
CA ILE A 5 -16.26 -8.38 -15.96
C ILE A 5 -15.42 -7.12 -15.88
N LYS A 6 -15.69 -6.18 -16.78
CA LYS A 6 -15.02 -4.86 -16.80
C LYS A 6 -16.02 -3.78 -16.39
N PHE A 7 -15.71 -3.07 -15.33
CA PHE A 7 -16.42 -1.86 -14.91
C PHE A 7 -15.52 -0.63 -15.20
N VAL A 8 -16.12 0.42 -15.75
CA VAL A 8 -15.43 1.71 -15.99
C VAL A 8 -16.27 2.82 -15.36
N ASP A 9 -15.70 3.61 -14.49
CA ASP A 9 -16.37 4.77 -13.92
C ASP A 9 -16.03 6.07 -14.68
N ASN A 10 -16.74 7.16 -14.32
CA ASN A 10 -16.56 8.46 -14.95
C ASN A 10 -15.17 9.09 -14.72
N ASN A 11 -14.38 8.55 -13.81
CA ASN A 11 -13.02 8.99 -13.50
C ASN A 11 -11.95 8.18 -14.26
N GLU A 12 -12.35 7.45 -15.31
CA GLU A 12 -11.47 6.58 -16.10
C GLU A 12 -10.82 5.44 -15.27
N ARG A 13 -11.40 5.12 -14.13
CA ARG A 13 -11.00 3.95 -13.33
C ARG A 13 -11.59 2.71 -13.94
N ILE A 14 -10.73 1.72 -14.19
CA ILE A 14 -11.10 0.42 -14.73
C ILE A 14 -10.99 -0.61 -13.61
N ILE A 15 -12.03 -1.41 -13.40
CA ILE A 15 -12.03 -2.52 -12.47
C ILE A 15 -12.38 -3.79 -13.26
N ASN A 16 -11.46 -4.75 -13.30
CA ASN A 16 -11.68 -6.07 -13.86
C ASN A 16 -11.81 -7.09 -12.73
N SER A 17 -12.74 -8.03 -12.84
CA SER A 17 -12.93 -9.11 -11.84
C SER A 17 -13.74 -10.25 -12.42
N ASN A 18 -13.78 -11.39 -11.72
CA ASN A 18 -14.66 -12.50 -12.07
C ASN A 18 -16.11 -12.24 -11.62
N ASN A 19 -16.29 -11.55 -10.48
CA ASN A 19 -17.60 -11.23 -9.92
C ASN A 19 -17.64 -9.80 -9.41
N PHE A 20 -18.81 -9.16 -9.49
CA PHE A 20 -19.02 -7.85 -8.86
C PHE A 20 -20.44 -7.68 -8.35
N LEU A 21 -20.60 -6.78 -7.38
CA LEU A 21 -21.85 -6.25 -6.87
C LEU A 21 -21.75 -4.73 -6.82
N TYR A 22 -22.78 -4.04 -7.30
CA TYR A 22 -22.86 -2.60 -7.18
C TYR A 22 -24.12 -2.17 -6.42
N TYR A 23 -23.91 -1.60 -5.23
CA TYR A 23 -24.97 -1.06 -4.40
C TYR A 23 -25.27 0.38 -4.82
N ILE A 24 -26.18 0.55 -5.78
CA ILE A 24 -26.48 1.83 -6.45
C ILE A 24 -26.76 2.96 -5.46
N LYS A 25 -27.64 2.71 -4.46
CA LYS A 25 -28.02 3.73 -3.46
C LYS A 25 -26.87 4.14 -2.53
N LYS A 26 -25.88 3.28 -2.34
CA LYS A 26 -24.74 3.52 -1.44
C LYS A 26 -23.49 3.97 -2.20
N ASN A 27 -23.51 3.91 -3.53
CA ASN A 27 -22.31 4.11 -4.36
C ASN A 27 -21.12 3.21 -3.95
N ILE A 28 -21.42 1.96 -3.54
CA ILE A 28 -20.42 0.98 -3.14
C ILE A 28 -20.31 -0.09 -4.22
N PHE A 29 -19.08 -0.36 -4.62
CA PHE A 29 -18.72 -1.41 -5.55
C PHE A 29 -17.92 -2.49 -4.83
N GLU A 30 -18.29 -3.76 -4.96
CA GLU A 30 -17.55 -4.91 -4.47
C GLU A 30 -17.19 -5.82 -5.64
N ALA A 31 -15.94 -6.24 -5.71
CA ALA A 31 -15.45 -7.15 -6.74
C ALA A 31 -14.65 -8.29 -6.10
N SER A 32 -14.69 -9.46 -6.70
CA SER A 32 -13.95 -10.63 -6.22
C SER A 32 -13.50 -11.53 -7.36
N GLY A 33 -12.39 -12.25 -7.11
CA GLY A 33 -11.73 -13.14 -8.06
C GLY A 33 -10.90 -12.38 -9.09
N ASN A 34 -9.58 -12.48 -8.97
CA ASN A 34 -8.62 -11.85 -9.89
C ASN A 34 -8.92 -10.36 -10.14
N VAL A 35 -9.12 -9.62 -9.05
CA VAL A 35 -9.48 -8.20 -9.16
C VAL A 35 -8.28 -7.38 -9.55
N LYS A 36 -8.43 -6.59 -10.62
CA LYS A 36 -7.44 -5.61 -11.06
C LYS A 36 -8.08 -4.23 -11.18
N ILE A 37 -7.51 -3.24 -10.50
CA ILE A 37 -7.89 -1.82 -10.62
C ILE A 37 -6.79 -1.07 -11.34
N LEU A 38 -7.19 -0.24 -12.31
CA LEU A 38 -6.35 0.74 -12.98
C LEU A 38 -7.03 2.10 -12.89
N ASP A 39 -6.39 3.06 -12.25
CA ASP A 39 -6.82 4.45 -12.19
C ASP A 39 -5.74 5.33 -12.80
N PHE A 40 -5.94 5.73 -14.05
CA PHE A 40 -4.95 6.50 -14.79
C PHE A 40 -4.80 7.93 -14.25
N ASN A 41 -5.88 8.51 -13.73
CA ASN A 41 -5.86 9.88 -13.19
C ASN A 41 -5.09 9.96 -11.87
N LYS A 42 -5.08 8.86 -11.11
CA LYS A 42 -4.37 8.77 -9.81
C LYS A 42 -3.09 7.97 -9.89
N ASN A 43 -2.71 7.48 -11.08
CA ASN A 43 -1.58 6.56 -11.25
C ASN A 43 -1.60 5.43 -10.21
N LEU A 44 -2.77 4.79 -10.05
CA LEU A 44 -3.02 3.74 -9.09
C LEU A 44 -3.27 2.42 -9.80
N GLU A 45 -2.53 1.39 -9.43
CA GLU A 45 -2.75 0.00 -9.84
C GLU A 45 -2.93 -0.87 -8.60
N ILE A 46 -3.93 -1.76 -8.60
CA ILE A 46 -4.15 -2.73 -7.52
C ILE A 46 -4.48 -4.07 -8.14
N ASP A 47 -3.79 -5.11 -7.68
CA ASP A 47 -4.12 -6.51 -7.88
C ASP A 47 -4.51 -7.11 -6.53
N SER A 48 -5.68 -7.76 -6.43
CA SER A 48 -6.20 -8.30 -5.16
C SER A 48 -7.18 -9.45 -5.38
N ASP A 49 -7.41 -10.23 -4.32
CA ASP A 49 -8.43 -11.29 -4.33
C ASP A 49 -9.84 -10.70 -4.28
N LYS A 50 -10.02 -9.66 -3.47
CA LYS A 50 -11.31 -8.99 -3.25
C LYS A 50 -11.12 -7.52 -2.93
N ILE A 51 -12.01 -6.69 -3.47
CA ILE A 51 -12.04 -5.25 -3.16
C ILE A 51 -13.45 -4.80 -2.79
N LYS A 52 -13.48 -3.71 -2.02
CA LYS A 52 -14.64 -2.85 -1.82
C LYS A 52 -14.23 -1.41 -2.10
N TYR A 53 -14.90 -0.76 -3.02
CA TYR A 53 -14.68 0.63 -3.37
C TYR A 53 -15.91 1.46 -3.02
N SER A 54 -15.73 2.47 -2.17
CA SER A 54 -16.74 3.49 -1.86
C SER A 54 -16.48 4.73 -2.70
N LYS A 55 -17.37 5.02 -3.65
CA LYS A 55 -17.22 6.18 -4.56
C LYS A 55 -17.37 7.50 -3.81
N ASN A 56 -18.25 7.56 -2.80
CA ASN A 56 -18.49 8.79 -2.05
C ASN A 56 -17.30 9.19 -1.18
N ASP A 57 -16.61 8.20 -0.62
CA ASP A 57 -15.47 8.41 0.27
C ASP A 57 -14.13 8.35 -0.49
N GLU A 58 -14.16 8.02 -1.79
CA GLU A 58 -12.95 7.74 -2.59
C GLU A 58 -12.00 6.78 -1.87
N LYS A 59 -12.57 5.70 -1.28
CA LYS A 59 -11.85 4.74 -0.45
C LYS A 59 -11.91 3.34 -1.05
N ILE A 60 -10.74 2.73 -1.23
CA ILE A 60 -10.58 1.35 -1.68
C ILE A 60 -10.11 0.51 -0.51
N ILE A 61 -10.79 -0.60 -0.25
CA ILE A 61 -10.40 -1.61 0.72
C ILE A 61 -10.20 -2.92 -0.04
N SER A 62 -8.99 -3.44 -0.02
CA SER A 62 -8.70 -4.78 -0.51
C SER A 62 -8.59 -5.78 0.63
N ILE A 63 -8.94 -7.02 0.37
CA ILE A 63 -8.93 -8.12 1.33
C ILE A 63 -8.26 -9.32 0.67
N GLY A 64 -7.35 -9.97 1.41
CA GLY A 64 -6.50 -11.04 0.93
C GLY A 64 -5.17 -10.53 0.38
N LEU A 65 -4.51 -11.35 -0.41
CA LEU A 65 -3.26 -10.97 -1.06
C LEU A 65 -3.47 -9.77 -1.96
N THR A 66 -2.70 -8.72 -1.70
CA THR A 66 -2.82 -7.46 -2.42
C THR A 66 -1.46 -6.93 -2.81
N ASN A 67 -1.33 -6.52 -4.07
CA ASN A 67 -0.24 -5.70 -4.57
C ASN A 67 -0.81 -4.37 -5.05
N ALA A 68 -0.25 -3.26 -4.62
CA ALA A 68 -0.67 -1.93 -5.04
C ALA A 68 0.53 -1.07 -5.43
N LYS A 69 0.37 -0.28 -6.49
CA LYS A 69 1.35 0.70 -6.95
C LYS A 69 0.70 2.07 -7.00
N LEU A 70 1.33 3.06 -6.35
CA LEU A 70 0.88 4.44 -6.31
C LEU A 70 1.91 5.34 -6.96
N ASP A 71 1.45 6.23 -7.84
CA ASP A 71 2.26 7.24 -8.54
C ASP A 71 3.47 6.69 -9.31
N LYS A 72 3.55 5.37 -9.52
CA LYS A 72 4.73 4.67 -10.03
C LYS A 72 5.97 4.78 -9.12
N LEU A 73 5.80 5.27 -7.88
CA LEU A 73 6.88 5.55 -6.94
C LEU A 73 6.80 4.66 -5.69
N TYR A 74 5.60 4.25 -5.31
CA TYR A 74 5.37 3.49 -4.09
C TYR A 74 4.72 2.16 -4.41
N GLU A 75 5.27 1.09 -3.87
CA GLU A 75 4.70 -0.25 -3.97
C GLU A 75 4.35 -0.79 -2.59
N PHE A 76 3.19 -1.44 -2.50
CA PHE A 76 2.71 -2.11 -1.29
C PHE A 76 2.36 -3.56 -1.59
N LYS A 77 2.72 -4.45 -0.66
CA LYS A 77 2.17 -5.80 -0.59
C LYS A 77 1.60 -6.03 0.79
N SER A 78 0.50 -6.75 0.87
CA SER A 78 -0.17 -7.10 2.12
C SER A 78 -0.85 -8.45 1.98
N SER A 79 -0.87 -9.26 3.03
CA SER A 79 -1.52 -10.56 2.99
C SER A 79 -2.94 -10.58 3.52
N LYS A 80 -3.39 -9.53 4.21
CA LYS A 80 -4.71 -9.49 4.84
C LYS A 80 -5.61 -8.36 4.36
N LYS A 81 -5.14 -7.14 4.44
CA LYS A 81 -5.95 -5.97 4.14
C LYS A 81 -5.07 -4.78 3.77
N LEU A 82 -5.47 -4.10 2.72
CA LEU A 82 -4.89 -2.81 2.35
C LEU A 82 -6.02 -1.82 2.11
N THR A 83 -5.95 -0.66 2.76
CA THR A 83 -6.91 0.44 2.61
C THR A 83 -6.21 1.62 1.99
N ILE A 84 -6.75 2.15 0.89
CA ILE A 84 -6.29 3.37 0.24
C ILE A 84 -7.38 4.42 0.37
N ASP A 85 -7.07 5.50 1.06
CA ASP A 85 -7.90 6.69 1.16
C ASP A 85 -7.36 7.73 0.16
N ILE A 86 -8.02 7.80 -0.99
CA ILE A 86 -7.57 8.64 -2.12
C ILE A 86 -7.71 10.13 -1.80
N LEU A 87 -8.76 10.52 -1.05
CA LEU A 87 -8.98 11.93 -0.68
C LEU A 87 -7.91 12.46 0.27
N ASN A 88 -7.49 11.63 1.21
CA ASN A 88 -6.51 12.01 2.22
C ASN A 88 -5.07 11.70 1.81
N ASP A 89 -4.85 10.97 0.72
CA ASP A 89 -3.54 10.45 0.30
C ASP A 89 -2.89 9.56 1.39
N GLU A 90 -3.67 8.62 1.92
CA GLU A 90 -3.25 7.72 3.00
C GLU A 90 -3.40 6.26 2.59
N VAL A 91 -2.45 5.43 3.02
CA VAL A 91 -2.50 3.98 2.89
C VAL A 91 -2.31 3.33 4.24
N HIS A 92 -3.14 2.33 4.53
CA HIS A 92 -3.00 1.47 5.70
C HIS A 92 -3.01 0.00 5.27
N ALA A 93 -1.96 -0.72 5.60
CA ALA A 93 -1.76 -2.11 5.23
C ALA A 93 -1.52 -3.01 6.46
N LEU A 94 -2.05 -4.21 6.44
CA LEU A 94 -2.05 -5.18 7.54
C LEU A 94 -1.54 -6.55 7.10
N GLU A 95 -0.73 -7.15 7.96
CA GLU A 95 -0.10 -8.47 7.89
C GLU A 95 0.88 -8.64 6.72
N ASN A 96 2.09 -9.03 7.07
CA ASN A 96 3.19 -9.28 6.13
C ASN A 96 3.32 -8.13 5.12
N VAL A 97 3.31 -6.91 5.64
CA VAL A 97 3.36 -5.73 4.78
C VAL A 97 4.77 -5.48 4.30
N GLU A 98 4.91 -5.33 2.99
CA GLU A 98 6.10 -4.83 2.35
C GLU A 98 5.78 -3.50 1.66
N PHE A 99 6.53 -2.48 2.00
CA PHE A 99 6.49 -1.15 1.39
C PHE A 99 7.80 -0.86 0.70
N PHE A 100 7.75 -0.35 -0.50
CA PHE A 100 8.92 0.06 -1.26
C PHE A 100 8.73 1.48 -1.80
N ASP A 101 9.66 2.37 -1.46
CA ASP A 101 9.82 3.69 -2.06
C ASP A 101 10.94 3.62 -3.11
N ILE A 102 10.55 3.63 -4.38
CA ILE A 102 11.48 3.45 -5.51
C ILE A 102 12.47 4.60 -5.58
N THR A 103 12.01 5.83 -5.30
CA THR A 103 12.85 7.04 -5.44
C THR A 103 13.96 7.12 -4.40
N LYS A 104 13.69 6.61 -3.22
CA LYS A 104 14.63 6.64 -2.08
C LYS A 104 15.30 5.31 -1.84
N ASN A 105 14.93 4.30 -2.62
CA ASN A 105 15.42 2.94 -2.47
C ASN A 105 15.24 2.42 -1.02
N TYR A 106 14.05 2.67 -0.43
CA TYR A 106 13.66 2.17 0.89
C TYR A 106 12.74 0.98 0.72
N ARG A 107 13.08 -0.12 1.38
CA ARG A 107 12.21 -1.29 1.54
C ARG A 107 11.93 -1.52 3.01
N ILE A 108 10.67 -1.52 3.40
CA ILE A 108 10.23 -1.71 4.78
C ILE A 108 9.33 -2.93 4.85
N ILE A 109 9.63 -3.86 5.75
CA ILE A 109 8.81 -5.04 6.02
C ILE A 109 8.33 -4.94 7.46
N SER A 110 7.01 -5.01 7.69
CA SER A 110 6.40 -4.90 9.01
C SER A 110 5.07 -5.62 9.10
N ASP A 111 4.55 -5.79 10.32
CA ASP A 111 3.22 -6.38 10.53
C ASP A 111 2.10 -5.43 10.09
N GLU A 112 2.31 -4.12 10.27
CA GLU A 112 1.36 -3.07 9.94
C GLU A 112 2.11 -1.81 9.49
N ILE A 113 1.63 -1.18 8.42
CA ILE A 113 2.20 0.06 7.88
C ILE A 113 1.10 1.09 7.62
N TYR A 114 1.33 2.31 8.09
CA TYR A 114 0.61 3.52 7.70
C TYR A 114 1.53 4.38 6.85
N PHE A 115 1.06 4.82 5.70
CA PHE A 115 1.75 5.74 4.81
C PHE A 115 0.91 6.99 4.61
N PHE A 116 1.50 8.14 4.86
CA PHE A 116 0.91 9.47 4.72
C PHE A 116 1.65 10.23 3.62
N LYS A 117 1.14 10.12 2.39
CA LYS A 117 1.84 10.62 1.20
C LYS A 117 2.14 12.11 1.28
N LYS A 118 1.17 12.96 1.69
CA LYS A 118 1.35 14.42 1.80
C LYS A 118 2.46 14.82 2.78
N ARG A 119 2.67 14.03 3.83
CA ARG A 119 3.70 14.25 4.84
C ARG A 119 5.00 13.52 4.53
N GLU A 120 4.97 12.65 3.54
CA GLU A 120 6.04 11.68 3.24
C GLU A 120 6.48 10.91 4.50
N GLU A 121 5.51 10.44 5.25
CA GLU A 121 5.71 9.75 6.52
C GLU A 121 5.26 8.31 6.43
N VAL A 122 6.10 7.39 6.92
CA VAL A 122 5.75 5.98 7.11
C VAL A 122 5.81 5.64 8.58
N ILE A 123 4.73 5.09 9.13
CA ILE A 123 4.67 4.60 10.50
C ILE A 123 4.45 3.10 10.47
N THR A 124 5.28 2.36 11.16
CA THR A 124 5.14 0.92 11.30
C THR A 124 4.66 0.53 12.68
N LYS A 125 3.94 -0.60 12.76
CA LYS A 125 3.63 -1.27 14.02
C LYS A 125 4.05 -2.73 13.95
N GLY A 126 4.53 -3.23 15.09
CA GLY A 126 5.09 -4.56 15.22
C GLY A 126 6.56 -4.62 14.83
N ILE A 127 7.05 -5.83 14.57
CA ILE A 127 8.44 -6.06 14.18
C ILE A 127 8.68 -5.46 12.80
N THR A 128 9.71 -4.64 12.69
CA THR A 128 10.03 -3.92 11.46
C THR A 128 11.47 -4.19 11.05
N ASN A 129 11.65 -4.53 9.78
CA ASN A 129 12.94 -4.57 9.11
C ASN A 129 12.93 -3.54 7.98
N ALA A 130 13.88 -2.62 7.99
CA ALA A 130 14.03 -1.61 6.95
C ALA A 130 15.40 -1.72 6.29
N PHE A 131 15.39 -1.72 4.97
CA PHE A 131 16.57 -1.73 4.10
C PHE A 131 16.65 -0.37 3.44
N ILE A 132 17.73 0.36 3.70
CA ILE A 132 17.85 1.77 3.31
C ILE A 132 19.03 1.91 2.35
N ASP A 133 18.74 2.31 1.12
CA ASP A 133 19.73 2.63 0.08
C ASP A 133 20.78 1.53 -0.13
N ASN A 134 20.42 0.26 0.06
CA ASN A 134 21.30 -0.90 0.04
C ASN A 134 22.56 -0.77 0.94
N LYS A 135 22.52 0.12 1.93
CA LYS A 135 23.66 0.42 2.82
C LYS A 135 23.37 0.07 4.25
N LEU A 136 22.15 0.30 4.72
CA LEU A 136 21.78 0.10 6.11
C LEU A 136 20.64 -0.91 6.23
N ILE A 137 20.73 -1.76 7.24
CA ILE A 137 19.62 -2.58 7.72
C ILE A 137 19.27 -2.10 9.12
N LEU A 138 18.03 -1.68 9.31
CA LEU A 138 17.48 -1.28 10.60
C LEU A 138 16.44 -2.30 11.04
N LYS A 139 16.59 -2.81 12.27
CA LYS A 139 15.61 -3.70 12.91
C LYS A 139 15.14 -3.08 14.22
N SER A 140 13.85 -2.95 14.39
CA SER A 140 13.23 -2.46 15.62
C SER A 140 11.72 -2.76 15.64
N LYS A 141 11.03 -2.25 16.65
CA LYS A 141 9.55 -2.24 16.68
C LYS A 141 9.05 -0.81 16.59
N ASN A 142 7.90 -0.63 15.93
CA ASN A 142 7.16 0.63 15.92
C ASN A 142 8.03 1.83 15.49
N ILE A 143 8.45 1.82 14.24
CA ILE A 143 9.34 2.84 13.68
C ILE A 143 8.53 3.89 12.94
N SER A 144 8.97 5.14 13.02
CA SER A 144 8.47 6.25 12.18
C SER A 144 9.60 6.78 11.29
N PHE A 145 9.30 6.85 9.99
CA PHE A 145 10.18 7.39 8.96
C PHE A 145 9.62 8.73 8.50
N PHE A 146 10.37 9.79 8.67
CA PHE A 146 10.05 11.16 8.25
C PHE A 146 10.91 11.52 7.06
N ASN A 147 10.44 11.20 5.86
CA ASN A 147 11.25 11.28 4.65
C ASN A 147 11.65 12.73 4.28
N LYS A 148 10.77 13.72 4.55
CA LYS A 148 11.12 15.12 4.30
C LYS A 148 12.32 15.61 5.12
N SER A 149 12.40 15.20 6.38
CA SER A 149 13.49 15.58 7.28
C SER A 149 14.63 14.56 7.33
N GLN A 150 14.49 13.43 6.61
CA GLN A 150 15.44 12.31 6.63
C GLN A 150 15.71 11.78 8.06
N ILE A 151 14.67 11.72 8.87
CA ILE A 151 14.75 11.26 10.26
C ILE A 151 14.02 9.93 10.40
N ILE A 152 14.67 9.00 11.09
CA ILE A 152 14.06 7.73 11.52
C ILE A 152 14.01 7.74 13.04
N LYS A 153 12.83 7.45 13.60
CA LYS A 153 12.61 7.40 15.05
C LYS A 153 12.07 6.04 15.47
N SER A 154 12.63 5.51 16.55
CA SER A 154 12.06 4.39 17.30
C SER A 154 12.13 4.71 18.79
N LYS A 155 11.11 4.29 19.54
CA LYS A 155 11.14 4.31 21.02
C LYS A 155 11.57 2.95 21.60
N ASN A 156 11.82 1.99 20.78
CA ASN A 156 12.23 0.64 21.16
C ASN A 156 13.70 0.42 20.83
N LYS A 157 14.29 -0.64 21.44
CA LYS A 157 15.64 -1.08 21.10
C LYS A 157 15.73 -1.27 19.58
N ALA A 158 16.76 -0.71 18.97
CA ALA A 158 17.02 -0.79 17.54
C ALA A 158 18.42 -1.39 17.30
N GLU A 159 18.51 -2.20 16.25
CA GLU A 159 19.76 -2.70 15.70
C GLU A 159 19.97 -2.06 14.33
N ILE A 160 21.14 -1.49 14.13
CA ILE A 160 21.52 -0.90 12.84
C ILE A 160 22.79 -1.61 12.38
N LYS A 161 22.73 -2.18 11.19
CA LYS A 161 23.86 -2.80 10.52
C LYS A 161 24.24 -1.98 9.28
N ASP A 162 25.49 -1.55 9.22
CA ASP A 162 26.05 -0.89 8.04
C ASP A 162 26.69 -1.95 7.15
N LEU A 163 26.15 -2.14 5.94
CA LEU A 163 26.60 -3.16 5.01
C LEU A 163 27.93 -2.79 4.32
N LYS A 164 28.41 -1.54 4.42
CA LYS A 164 29.68 -1.12 3.82
C LYS A 164 30.89 -1.45 4.68
N ASN A 165 30.70 -1.61 5.99
CA ASN A 165 31.79 -1.80 6.95
C ASN A 165 31.98 -3.26 7.40
N ASP A 166 31.24 -4.22 6.83
CA ASP A 166 31.37 -5.65 7.10
C ASP A 166 32.24 -6.42 6.05
N SER A 167 33.21 -5.76 5.42
CA SER A 167 34.18 -6.38 4.50
C SER A 167 35.57 -6.49 5.13
#